data_ddb68ea662ef639197b7bb9f6c6d6e8c
#
_entry.id   ddb68ea662ef639197b7bb9f6c6d6e8c
#
_cell.length_a   1.000
_cell.length_b   1.000
_cell.length_c   1.000
_cell.angle_alpha   90.00
_cell.angle_beta   90.00
_cell.angle_gamma   90.00
#
_symmetry.space_group_name_H-M   'P 1'
#
loop_
_entity.id
_entity.type
_entity.pdbx_description
1 polymer ?
#
loop_
_entity_poly.entity_id
_entity_poly.type
_entity_poly.pdbx_seq_one_letter_code
_entity_poly.pdbx_strand_id
1 'polypeptide(L)'
;MKFGEMKYDVPFEKIKSAVSGEFSFFEKLRIQQEGKRLYKLHPKYDYLKEDPWIKEEGDFYKSVTYAYMVDQILKNNPEHTEEYKNQVEKFIKGWSNGTKDINIKAAQAYSWYNRDFIHWYQDYLREQADPGCLERERQKEEKELQESIAFHAAIAKMDEERHPHVPCPYCKSTNTEKISTLNRAVSVSLVGAASGKIGKQWHCNNCGSDF
;
A
#
# COMPACT_ATOMS: atom_id res chain seq x y z
N MET A 1 16.07 -32.44 0.14
CA MET A 1 14.90 -32.25 -0.71
C MET A 1 15.25 -31.15 -1.70
N LYS A 2 15.19 -31.42 -2.99
CA LYS A 2 15.53 -30.42 -4.00
C LYS A 2 14.38 -29.41 -4.10
N PHE A 3 14.68 -28.13 -4.20
CA PHE A 3 13.70 -27.05 -4.23
C PHE A 3 12.62 -27.26 -5.30
N GLY A 4 12.96 -27.90 -6.44
CA GLY A 4 12.04 -28.17 -7.55
C GLY A 4 11.08 -29.32 -7.37
N GLU A 5 11.30 -30.21 -6.40
CA GLU A 5 10.55 -31.48 -6.37
C GLU A 5 9.34 -31.45 -5.45
N MET A 6 9.24 -30.50 -4.51
CA MET A 6 8.21 -30.61 -3.49
C MET A 6 7.63 -29.34 -2.94
N LYS A 7 8.34 -28.27 -3.06
CA LYS A 7 7.97 -27.06 -2.33
C LYS A 7 7.21 -26.08 -3.20
N TYR A 8 7.12 -26.33 -4.50
CA TYR A 8 6.35 -25.49 -5.39
C TYR A 8 4.90 -25.97 -5.57
N ASP A 9 4.60 -27.23 -5.27
CA ASP A 9 3.21 -27.67 -5.16
C ASP A 9 2.56 -27.21 -3.85
N VAL A 10 3.37 -27.06 -2.79
CA VAL A 10 2.88 -26.55 -1.48
C VAL A 10 2.90 -25.03 -1.39
N PRO A 11 3.88 -24.33 -1.96
CA PRO A 11 3.99 -22.90 -1.77
C PRO A 11 3.00 -22.07 -2.53
N PHE A 12 2.30 -22.55 -3.55
CA PHE A 12 1.36 -21.69 -4.23
C PHE A 12 0.30 -21.18 -3.26
N GLU A 13 -0.24 -22.02 -2.39
CA GLU A 13 -1.14 -21.59 -1.31
C GLU A 13 -0.44 -20.78 -0.20
N LYS A 14 0.81 -21.14 0.12
CA LYS A 14 1.60 -20.38 1.11
C LYS A 14 2.21 -19.11 0.54
N ILE A 15 2.48 -19.06 -0.76
CA ILE A 15 2.95 -17.89 -1.46
C ILE A 15 1.78 -16.95 -1.74
N LYS A 16 0.56 -17.45 -1.85
CA LYS A 16 -0.66 -16.65 -1.90
C LYS A 16 -0.79 -15.75 -0.66
N SER A 17 -0.57 -16.28 0.54
CA SER A 17 -0.50 -15.48 1.76
C SER A 17 0.71 -14.53 1.73
N ALA A 18 1.78 -14.92 1.08
CA ALA A 18 3.02 -14.18 0.98
C ALA A 18 2.94 -12.99 -0.01
N VAL A 19 2.13 -13.07 -1.02
CA VAL A 19 1.97 -12.03 -2.04
C VAL A 19 0.87 -11.04 -1.66
N SER A 20 -0.13 -11.45 -0.88
CA SER A 20 -1.21 -10.58 -0.37
C SER A 20 -0.77 -9.48 0.61
N GLY A 21 0.50 -9.40 0.95
CA GLY A 21 1.05 -8.34 1.81
C GLY A 21 0.91 -8.58 3.31
N GLU A 22 0.14 -9.56 3.73
CA GLU A 22 -0.04 -9.96 5.12
C GLU A 22 1.03 -10.96 5.58
N PHE A 23 2.30 -10.56 5.46
CA PHE A 23 3.39 -11.41 5.94
C PHE A 23 3.55 -11.31 7.45
N SER A 24 3.54 -12.43 8.11
CA SER A 24 4.23 -12.56 9.39
C SER A 24 5.75 -12.41 9.18
N PHE A 25 6.43 -11.94 10.20
CA PHE A 25 7.90 -11.82 10.19
C PHE A 25 8.60 -13.12 9.76
N PHE A 26 8.10 -14.27 10.20
CA PHE A 26 8.64 -15.58 9.87
C PHE A 26 8.45 -15.97 8.39
N GLU A 27 7.39 -15.56 7.76
CA GLU A 27 7.16 -15.79 6.32
C GLU A 27 8.11 -14.96 5.48
N LYS A 28 8.35 -13.70 5.85
CA LYS A 28 9.38 -12.86 5.19
C LYS A 28 10.75 -13.51 5.24
N LEU A 29 11.17 -13.99 6.41
CA LEU A 29 12.45 -14.69 6.56
C LEU A 29 12.50 -15.96 5.70
N ARG A 30 11.41 -16.70 5.62
CA ARG A 30 11.34 -17.93 4.84
C ARG A 30 11.51 -17.67 3.34
N ILE A 31 10.87 -16.63 2.82
CA ILE A 31 11.00 -16.23 1.41
C ILE A 31 12.44 -15.81 1.12
N GLN A 32 13.06 -15.02 1.99
CA GLN A 32 14.45 -14.61 1.83
C GLN A 32 15.40 -15.82 1.86
N GLN A 33 15.21 -16.78 2.76
CA GLN A 33 16.02 -18.00 2.82
C GLN A 33 15.86 -18.84 1.55
N GLU A 34 14.65 -18.97 1.04
CA GLU A 34 14.41 -19.68 -0.22
C GLU A 34 15.02 -18.93 -1.41
N GLY A 35 14.91 -17.62 -1.47
CA GLY A 35 15.56 -16.79 -2.49
C GLY A 35 17.08 -16.94 -2.49
N LYS A 36 17.70 -16.96 -1.30
CA LYS A 36 19.13 -17.20 -1.14
C LYS A 36 19.57 -18.58 -1.68
N ARG A 37 18.76 -19.60 -1.42
CA ARG A 37 18.99 -20.94 -1.94
C ARG A 37 18.81 -21.00 -3.46
N LEU A 38 17.76 -20.39 -3.98
CA LEU A 38 17.47 -20.30 -5.42
C LEU A 38 18.57 -19.58 -6.18
N TYR A 39 19.04 -18.47 -5.65
CA TYR A 39 20.10 -17.71 -6.28
C TYR A 39 21.40 -18.52 -6.41
N LYS A 40 21.74 -19.33 -5.39
CA LYS A 40 22.90 -20.24 -5.47
C LYS A 40 22.76 -21.30 -6.56
N LEU A 41 21.53 -21.75 -6.81
CA LEU A 41 21.24 -22.75 -7.84
C LEU A 41 21.07 -22.14 -9.24
N HIS A 42 20.62 -20.90 -9.32
CA HIS A 42 20.26 -20.19 -10.53
C HIS A 42 20.85 -18.77 -10.55
N PRO A 43 22.16 -18.60 -10.75
CA PRO A 43 22.79 -17.27 -10.75
C PRO A 43 22.31 -16.37 -11.90
N LYS A 44 21.50 -16.87 -12.83
CA LYS A 44 20.89 -16.10 -13.91
C LYS A 44 20.04 -14.90 -13.42
N TYR A 45 19.61 -14.89 -12.15
CA TYR A 45 18.87 -13.78 -11.55
C TYR A 45 19.73 -12.62 -11.07
N ASP A 46 21.04 -12.65 -11.37
CA ASP A 46 22.00 -11.61 -10.97
C ASP A 46 21.61 -10.21 -11.51
N TYR A 47 20.94 -10.16 -12.65
CA TYR A 47 20.45 -8.91 -13.24
C TYR A 47 19.52 -8.10 -12.31
N LEU A 48 18.86 -8.74 -11.34
CA LEU A 48 18.00 -8.04 -10.38
C LEU A 48 18.79 -7.10 -9.44
N LYS A 49 20.10 -7.29 -9.31
CA LYS A 49 20.98 -6.38 -8.55
C LYS A 49 21.11 -5.00 -9.17
N GLU A 50 20.85 -4.87 -10.46
CA GLU A 50 20.84 -3.59 -11.17
C GLU A 50 19.65 -2.70 -10.79
N ASP A 51 18.65 -3.23 -10.07
CA ASP A 51 17.53 -2.43 -9.59
C ASP A 51 17.98 -1.56 -8.39
N PRO A 52 18.04 -0.22 -8.54
CA PRO A 52 18.50 0.68 -7.49
C PRO A 52 17.57 0.77 -6.28
N TRP A 53 16.37 0.23 -6.37
CA TRP A 53 15.40 0.14 -5.27
C TRP A 53 15.64 -1.07 -4.38
N ILE A 54 16.39 -2.06 -4.84
CA ILE A 54 16.82 -3.21 -4.04
C ILE A 54 18.05 -2.80 -3.22
N LYS A 55 17.79 -2.24 -2.03
CA LYS A 55 18.85 -1.73 -1.14
C LYS A 55 19.35 -2.77 -0.15
N GLU A 56 18.52 -3.72 0.20
CA GLU A 56 18.81 -4.73 1.19
C GLU A 56 18.97 -6.12 0.55
N GLU A 57 19.88 -6.92 1.10
CA GLU A 57 20.08 -8.31 0.65
C GLU A 57 18.77 -9.12 0.72
N GLY A 58 17.94 -8.84 1.72
CA GLY A 58 16.65 -9.47 1.89
C GLY A 58 15.66 -9.18 0.76
N ASP A 59 15.64 -7.96 0.25
CA ASP A 59 14.77 -7.59 -0.88
C ASP A 59 15.26 -8.22 -2.18
N PHE A 60 16.58 -8.32 -2.37
CA PHE A 60 17.16 -9.03 -3.50
C PHE A 60 16.71 -10.50 -3.52
N TYR A 61 16.85 -11.22 -2.43
CA TYR A 61 16.43 -12.63 -2.39
C TYR A 61 14.92 -12.82 -2.53
N LYS A 62 14.13 -11.88 -2.06
CA LYS A 62 12.68 -11.86 -2.29
C LYS A 62 12.36 -11.72 -3.78
N SER A 63 13.04 -10.80 -4.47
CA SER A 63 12.88 -10.61 -5.92
C SER A 63 13.33 -11.83 -6.71
N VAL A 64 14.39 -12.52 -6.30
CA VAL A 64 14.83 -13.80 -6.87
C VAL A 64 13.74 -14.86 -6.72
N THR A 65 13.09 -14.93 -5.55
CA THR A 65 11.99 -15.88 -5.34
C THR A 65 10.84 -15.62 -6.31
N TYR A 66 10.44 -14.36 -6.48
CA TYR A 66 9.38 -14.00 -7.42
C TYR A 66 9.75 -14.31 -8.88
N ALA A 67 10.97 -13.97 -9.31
CA ALA A 67 11.44 -14.27 -10.65
C ALA A 67 11.43 -15.77 -10.94
N TYR A 68 11.88 -16.57 -9.99
CA TYR A 68 11.82 -18.03 -10.12
C TYR A 68 10.39 -18.56 -10.23
N MET A 69 9.46 -18.01 -9.44
CA MET A 69 8.06 -18.40 -9.51
C MET A 69 7.44 -18.11 -10.87
N VAL A 70 7.69 -16.92 -11.40
CA VAL A 70 7.24 -16.56 -12.75
C VAL A 70 7.80 -17.52 -13.79
N ASP A 71 9.09 -17.84 -13.71
CA ASP A 71 9.71 -18.83 -14.60
C ASP A 71 9.00 -20.20 -14.53
N GLN A 72 8.58 -20.64 -13.35
CA GLN A 72 7.85 -21.91 -13.21
C GLN A 72 6.42 -21.81 -13.75
N ILE A 73 5.72 -20.70 -13.50
CA ILE A 73 4.38 -20.46 -14.04
C ILE A 73 4.44 -20.51 -15.58
N LEU A 74 5.34 -19.74 -16.19
CA LEU A 74 5.47 -19.67 -17.66
C LEU A 74 5.95 -20.97 -18.29
N LYS A 75 6.77 -21.72 -17.57
CA LYS A 75 7.18 -23.06 -18.04
C LYS A 75 6.00 -24.04 -18.11
N ASN A 76 5.11 -23.96 -17.13
CA ASN A 76 3.94 -24.85 -17.05
C ASN A 76 2.74 -24.33 -17.88
N ASN A 77 2.72 -23.03 -18.19
CA ASN A 77 1.64 -22.35 -18.91
C ASN A 77 2.24 -21.43 -19.99
N PRO A 78 2.80 -22.03 -21.06
CA PRO A 78 3.53 -21.28 -22.09
C PRO A 78 2.66 -20.28 -22.85
N GLU A 79 1.34 -20.43 -22.83
CA GLU A 79 0.37 -19.52 -23.43
C GLU A 79 0.42 -18.10 -22.83
N HIS A 80 0.85 -17.95 -21.58
CA HIS A 80 0.98 -16.64 -20.92
C HIS A 80 2.31 -15.94 -21.21
N THR A 81 3.25 -16.63 -21.91
CA THR A 81 4.62 -16.10 -22.09
C THR A 81 4.65 -14.81 -22.90
N GLU A 82 3.87 -14.73 -23.98
CA GLU A 82 3.85 -13.55 -24.84
C GLU A 82 3.19 -12.35 -24.14
N GLU A 83 2.13 -12.58 -23.39
CA GLU A 83 1.49 -11.52 -22.60
C GLU A 83 2.45 -11.00 -21.52
N TYR A 84 3.14 -11.87 -20.80
CA TYR A 84 4.14 -11.48 -19.81
C TYR A 84 5.24 -10.61 -20.43
N LYS A 85 5.83 -11.04 -21.57
CA LYS A 85 6.87 -10.27 -22.27
C LYS A 85 6.37 -8.90 -22.70
N ASN A 86 5.18 -8.84 -23.30
CA ASN A 86 4.57 -7.61 -23.76
C ASN A 86 4.37 -6.61 -22.60
N GLN A 87 3.97 -7.06 -21.43
CA GLN A 87 3.78 -6.19 -20.26
C GLN A 87 5.13 -5.70 -19.70
N VAL A 88 6.13 -6.57 -19.61
CA VAL A 88 7.50 -6.15 -19.22
C VAL A 88 8.04 -5.10 -20.22
N GLU A 89 7.87 -5.30 -21.51
CA GLU A 89 8.30 -4.33 -22.52
C GLU A 89 7.56 -2.99 -22.40
N LYS A 90 6.25 -3.02 -22.16
CA LYS A 90 5.46 -1.79 -21.92
C LYS A 90 5.98 -1.04 -20.70
N PHE A 91 6.30 -1.78 -19.63
CA PHE A 91 6.88 -1.20 -18.43
C PHE A 91 8.22 -0.53 -18.73
N ILE A 92 9.14 -1.22 -19.43
CA ILE A 92 10.45 -0.69 -19.82
C ILE A 92 10.31 0.57 -20.69
N LYS A 93 9.35 0.59 -21.62
CA LYS A 93 9.10 1.73 -22.52
C LYS A 93 8.45 2.91 -21.77
N GLY A 94 7.52 2.61 -20.86
CA GLY A 94 6.77 3.63 -20.10
C GLY A 94 7.51 4.21 -18.90
N TRP A 95 8.55 3.54 -18.43
CA TRP A 95 9.27 3.97 -17.23
C TRP A 95 10.21 5.13 -17.49
N SER A 96 9.95 6.26 -16.85
CA SER A 96 10.76 7.47 -17.01
C SER A 96 11.22 8.03 -15.65
N ASN A 97 11.95 7.21 -14.88
CA ASN A 97 12.57 7.65 -13.62
C ASN A 97 13.86 8.48 -13.81
N GLY A 98 14.11 8.96 -15.04
CA GLY A 98 15.32 9.71 -15.40
C GLY A 98 16.50 8.85 -15.85
N THR A 99 16.49 7.53 -15.64
CA THR A 99 17.55 6.66 -16.17
C THR A 99 17.36 6.37 -17.65
N LYS A 100 18.47 6.37 -18.40
CA LYS A 100 18.55 5.91 -19.79
C LYS A 100 19.12 4.51 -19.91
N ASP A 101 19.65 3.96 -18.80
CA ASP A 101 20.27 2.64 -18.78
C ASP A 101 19.18 1.55 -18.93
N ILE A 102 19.32 0.76 -20.00
CA ILE A 102 18.35 -0.29 -20.33
C ILE A 102 18.41 -1.45 -19.33
N ASN A 103 19.57 -1.74 -18.77
CA ASN A 103 19.74 -2.82 -17.81
C ASN A 103 19.03 -2.48 -16.50
N ILE A 104 19.20 -1.24 -16.03
CA ILE A 104 18.48 -0.74 -14.84
C ILE A 104 16.96 -0.78 -15.08
N LYS A 105 16.49 -0.29 -16.23
CA LYS A 105 15.06 -0.35 -16.58
C LYS A 105 14.53 -1.77 -16.63
N ALA A 106 15.28 -2.69 -17.20
CA ALA A 106 14.90 -4.09 -17.28
C ALA A 106 14.84 -4.73 -15.88
N ALA A 107 15.87 -4.50 -15.05
CA ALA A 107 15.88 -4.99 -13.68
C ALA A 107 14.67 -4.50 -12.87
N GLN A 108 14.37 -3.21 -12.96
CA GLN A 108 13.19 -2.61 -12.34
C GLN A 108 11.88 -3.21 -12.86
N ALA A 109 11.75 -3.35 -14.19
CA ALA A 109 10.57 -3.93 -14.80
C ALA A 109 10.32 -5.35 -14.29
N TYR A 110 11.35 -6.20 -14.27
CA TYR A 110 11.23 -7.56 -13.77
C TYR A 110 10.97 -7.62 -12.25
N SER A 111 11.66 -6.79 -11.47
CA SER A 111 11.49 -6.74 -10.02
C SER A 111 10.05 -6.40 -9.61
N TRP A 112 9.42 -5.44 -10.30
CA TRP A 112 8.06 -5.00 -10.02
C TRP A 112 7.01 -5.89 -10.66
N TYR A 113 7.15 -6.16 -11.96
CA TYR A 113 6.12 -6.87 -12.69
C TYR A 113 6.03 -8.36 -12.34
N ASN A 114 7.13 -8.98 -11.89
CA ASN A 114 7.08 -10.37 -11.42
C ASN A 114 6.05 -10.56 -10.29
N ARG A 115 6.01 -9.64 -9.35
CA ARG A 115 5.03 -9.67 -8.27
C ARG A 115 3.61 -9.49 -8.80
N ASP A 116 3.42 -8.50 -9.64
CA ASP A 116 2.10 -8.20 -10.21
C ASP A 116 1.58 -9.36 -11.09
N PHE A 117 2.49 -10.00 -11.86
CA PHE A 117 2.15 -11.17 -12.65
C PHE A 117 1.71 -12.35 -11.78
N ILE A 118 2.37 -12.58 -10.65
CA ILE A 118 1.99 -13.64 -9.72
C ILE A 118 0.60 -13.37 -9.15
N HIS A 119 0.29 -12.13 -8.77
CA HIS A 119 -1.05 -11.73 -8.31
C HIS A 119 -2.09 -11.97 -9.40
N TRP A 120 -1.83 -11.46 -10.62
CA TRP A 120 -2.71 -11.67 -11.76
C TRP A 120 -2.97 -13.17 -12.01
N TYR A 121 -1.92 -14.00 -11.97
CA TYR A 121 -2.06 -15.43 -12.19
C TYR A 121 -2.87 -16.13 -11.09
N GLN A 122 -2.74 -15.68 -9.85
CA GLN A 122 -3.59 -16.17 -8.74
C GLN A 122 -5.06 -15.82 -8.96
N ASP A 123 -5.33 -14.58 -9.36
CA ASP A 123 -6.69 -14.14 -9.67
C ASP A 123 -7.26 -14.89 -10.87
N TYR A 124 -6.45 -15.12 -11.89
CA TYR A 124 -6.83 -15.97 -13.03
C TYR A 124 -7.24 -17.36 -12.56
N LEU A 125 -6.46 -18.02 -11.70
CA LEU A 125 -6.80 -19.36 -11.19
C LEU A 125 -8.07 -19.35 -10.32
N ARG A 126 -8.27 -18.30 -9.53
CA ARG A 126 -9.50 -18.14 -8.72
C ARG A 126 -10.72 -18.00 -9.60
N GLU A 127 -10.62 -17.19 -10.65
CA GLU A 127 -11.70 -16.98 -11.61
C GLU A 127 -12.00 -18.25 -12.43
N GLN A 128 -10.99 -19.09 -12.73
CA GLN A 128 -11.19 -20.40 -13.34
C GLN A 128 -11.90 -21.39 -12.41
N ALA A 129 -11.60 -21.34 -11.11
CA ALA A 129 -12.19 -22.23 -10.11
C ALA A 129 -13.61 -21.80 -9.70
N ASP A 130 -13.87 -20.50 -9.63
CA ASP A 130 -15.16 -19.89 -9.25
C ASP A 130 -15.43 -18.65 -10.11
N PRO A 131 -16.06 -18.84 -11.30
CA PRO A 131 -16.34 -17.74 -12.22
C PRO A 131 -17.15 -16.61 -11.56
N GLY A 132 -16.67 -15.38 -11.75
CA GLY A 132 -17.28 -14.17 -11.16
C GLY A 132 -16.88 -13.91 -9.70
N CYS A 133 -15.94 -14.67 -9.13
CA CYS A 133 -15.51 -14.45 -7.74
C CYS A 133 -14.88 -13.06 -7.55
N LEU A 134 -14.06 -12.60 -8.49
CA LEU A 134 -13.39 -11.30 -8.43
C LEU A 134 -14.39 -10.15 -8.51
N GLU A 135 -15.41 -10.30 -9.35
CA GLU A 135 -16.47 -9.30 -9.47
C GLU A 135 -17.29 -9.19 -8.19
N ARG A 136 -17.64 -10.33 -7.57
CA ARG A 136 -18.36 -10.33 -6.28
C ARG A 136 -17.54 -9.69 -5.16
N GLU A 137 -16.23 -9.95 -5.12
CA GLU A 137 -15.33 -9.30 -4.15
C GLU A 137 -15.27 -7.80 -4.36
N ARG A 138 -15.11 -7.35 -5.61
CA ARG A 138 -15.08 -5.92 -5.95
C ARG A 138 -16.38 -5.21 -5.54
N GLN A 139 -17.53 -5.82 -5.82
CA GLN A 139 -18.84 -5.27 -5.43
C GLN A 139 -18.99 -5.19 -3.90
N LYS A 140 -18.47 -6.19 -3.19
CA LYS A 140 -18.48 -6.18 -1.73
C LYS A 140 -17.60 -5.05 -1.16
N GLU A 141 -16.37 -4.91 -1.67
CA GLU A 141 -15.46 -3.86 -1.26
C GLU A 141 -16.01 -2.47 -1.56
N GLU A 142 -16.63 -2.29 -2.74
CA GLU A 142 -17.26 -1.03 -3.12
C GLU A 142 -18.41 -0.68 -2.18
N LYS A 143 -19.24 -1.67 -1.82
CA LYS A 143 -20.32 -1.49 -0.86
C LYS A 143 -19.79 -1.11 0.53
N GLU A 144 -18.79 -1.82 1.04
CA GLU A 144 -18.14 -1.52 2.32
C GLU A 144 -17.53 -0.11 2.34
N LEU A 145 -16.91 0.30 1.22
CA LEU A 145 -16.38 1.64 1.07
C LEU A 145 -17.50 2.70 1.12
N GLN A 146 -18.59 2.48 0.39
CA GLN A 146 -19.74 3.40 0.40
C GLN A 146 -20.37 3.51 1.79
N GLU A 147 -20.53 2.41 2.50
CA GLU A 147 -21.03 2.38 3.88
C GLU A 147 -20.09 3.16 4.82
N SER A 148 -18.77 2.98 4.67
CA SER A 148 -17.77 3.73 5.44
C SER A 148 -17.84 5.23 5.17
N ILE A 149 -17.94 5.65 3.91
CA ILE A 149 -18.09 7.06 3.52
C ILE A 149 -19.37 7.66 4.11
N ALA A 150 -20.49 6.94 4.01
CA ALA A 150 -21.76 7.38 4.57
C ALA A 150 -21.72 7.53 6.10
N PHE A 151 -21.05 6.58 6.77
CA PHE A 151 -20.84 6.64 8.22
C PHE A 151 -20.00 7.86 8.63
N HIS A 152 -18.88 8.13 7.95
CA HIS A 152 -18.05 9.31 8.24
C HIS A 152 -18.80 10.63 7.94
N ALA A 153 -19.58 10.67 6.87
CA ALA A 153 -20.39 11.84 6.56
C ALA A 153 -21.47 12.10 7.63
N ALA A 154 -22.09 11.03 8.15
CA ALA A 154 -23.05 11.15 9.25
C ALA A 154 -22.41 11.66 10.54
N ILE A 155 -21.21 11.17 10.90
CA ILE A 155 -20.45 11.67 12.05
C ILE A 155 -20.11 13.15 11.87
N ALA A 156 -19.60 13.56 10.70
CA ALA A 156 -19.27 14.95 10.42
C ALA A 156 -20.48 15.87 10.57
N LYS A 157 -21.65 15.44 10.07
CA LYS A 157 -22.92 16.19 10.24
C LYS A 157 -23.33 16.30 11.70
N MET A 158 -23.23 15.22 12.48
CA MET A 158 -23.52 15.24 13.91
C MET A 158 -22.58 16.16 14.68
N ASP A 159 -21.31 16.23 14.27
CA ASP A 159 -20.34 17.12 14.90
C ASP A 159 -20.62 18.57 14.56
N GLU A 160 -21.00 18.88 13.34
CA GLU A 160 -21.43 20.22 12.91
C GLU A 160 -22.71 20.69 13.67
N GLU A 161 -23.67 19.79 13.88
CA GLU A 161 -24.87 20.07 14.66
C GLU A 161 -24.54 20.32 16.15
N ARG A 162 -23.58 19.58 16.72
CA ARG A 162 -23.12 19.77 18.11
C ARG A 162 -22.26 21.01 18.31
N HIS A 163 -21.51 21.38 17.31
CA HIS A 163 -20.54 22.47 17.34
C HIS A 163 -20.72 23.42 16.15
N PRO A 164 -21.89 24.13 16.08
CA PRO A 164 -22.11 25.05 14.99
C PRO A 164 -21.01 26.12 14.93
N HIS A 165 -20.42 26.31 13.75
CA HIS A 165 -19.40 27.33 13.55
C HIS A 165 -20.02 28.72 13.73
N VAL A 166 -19.60 29.44 14.74
CA VAL A 166 -20.06 30.82 15.00
C VAL A 166 -19.18 31.77 14.21
N PRO A 167 -19.75 32.63 13.32
CA PRO A 167 -18.96 33.59 12.55
C PRO A 167 -18.18 34.53 13.48
N CYS A 168 -16.90 34.71 13.19
CA CYS A 168 -16.07 35.67 13.93
C CYS A 168 -16.64 37.08 13.81
N PRO A 169 -16.90 37.80 14.91
CA PRO A 169 -17.46 39.14 14.84
C PRO A 169 -16.51 40.16 14.19
N TYR A 170 -15.22 39.88 14.17
CA TYR A 170 -14.19 40.80 13.68
C TYR A 170 -13.94 40.60 12.16
N CYS A 171 -13.71 39.39 11.68
CA CYS A 171 -13.36 39.15 10.28
C CYS A 171 -14.43 38.38 9.48
N LYS A 172 -15.57 38.06 10.12
CA LYS A 172 -16.70 37.34 9.51
C LYS A 172 -16.38 35.91 9.03
N SER A 173 -15.19 35.41 9.28
CA SER A 173 -14.80 34.04 8.95
C SER A 173 -15.61 33.03 9.75
N THR A 174 -16.01 31.93 9.12
CA THR A 174 -16.63 30.78 9.78
C THR A 174 -15.60 29.76 10.26
N ASN A 175 -14.31 29.97 9.98
CA ASN A 175 -13.22 29.14 10.49
C ASN A 175 -12.95 29.48 11.98
N THR A 176 -13.86 29.07 12.81
CA THR A 176 -13.84 29.30 14.26
C THR A 176 -13.92 27.97 15.00
N GLU A 177 -13.25 27.87 16.11
CA GLU A 177 -13.29 26.71 17.00
C GLU A 177 -13.68 27.10 18.43
N LYS A 178 -14.35 26.18 19.12
CA LYS A 178 -14.73 26.39 20.51
C LYS A 178 -13.54 26.20 21.43
N ILE A 179 -13.20 27.21 22.22
CA ILE A 179 -12.09 27.13 23.19
C ILE A 179 -12.43 26.08 24.22
N SER A 180 -11.64 25.04 24.35
CA SER A 180 -11.85 23.98 25.33
C SER A 180 -11.75 24.50 26.76
N THR A 181 -12.52 23.91 27.68
CA THR A 181 -12.46 24.24 29.11
C THR A 181 -11.08 24.01 29.71
N LEU A 182 -10.36 22.99 29.21
CA LEU A 182 -8.98 22.68 29.59
C LEU A 182 -8.02 23.82 29.20
N ASN A 183 -8.10 24.31 27.98
CA ASN A 183 -7.26 25.39 27.46
C ASN A 183 -7.54 26.72 28.23
N ARG A 184 -8.81 26.94 28.64
CA ARG A 184 -9.15 28.06 29.51
C ARG A 184 -8.57 27.92 30.92
N ALA A 185 -8.73 26.75 31.54
CA ALA A 185 -8.22 26.47 32.87
C ALA A 185 -6.69 26.63 32.95
N VAL A 186 -5.95 26.09 31.99
CA VAL A 186 -4.49 26.23 31.90
C VAL A 186 -4.09 27.70 31.73
N SER A 187 -4.77 28.44 30.84
CA SER A 187 -4.49 29.88 30.65
C SER A 187 -4.73 30.70 31.87
N VAL A 188 -5.82 30.43 32.61
CA VAL A 188 -6.13 31.14 33.89
C VAL A 188 -5.17 30.74 34.99
N SER A 189 -4.73 29.49 35.06
CA SER A 189 -3.77 29.03 36.09
C SER A 189 -2.36 29.61 35.90
N LEU A 190 -1.97 29.91 34.65
CA LEU A 190 -0.65 30.44 34.31
C LEU A 190 -0.57 31.98 34.41
N VAL A 191 -1.63 32.69 34.03
CA VAL A 191 -1.65 34.14 33.86
C VAL A 191 -2.61 34.83 34.84
N GLY A 192 -3.39 34.05 35.61
CA GLY A 192 -4.37 34.54 36.56
C GLY A 192 -5.55 35.28 35.88
N ALA A 193 -6.15 36.22 36.63
CA ALA A 193 -7.29 37.01 36.14
C ALA A 193 -6.97 37.91 34.93
N ALA A 194 -5.70 38.06 34.58
CA ALA A 194 -5.27 38.80 33.38
C ALA A 194 -5.35 37.98 32.08
N SER A 195 -5.80 36.72 32.13
CA SER A 195 -5.95 35.89 30.94
C SER A 195 -6.98 36.51 29.97
N GLY A 196 -6.53 36.82 28.75
CA GLY A 196 -7.39 37.34 27.67
C GLY A 196 -8.47 36.37 27.20
N LYS A 197 -8.48 35.11 27.72
CA LYS A 197 -9.46 34.06 27.40
C LYS A 197 -10.63 33.96 28.38
N ILE A 198 -10.63 34.77 29.43
CA ILE A 198 -11.75 34.80 30.40
C ILE A 198 -13.01 35.34 29.71
N GLY A 199 -14.11 34.58 29.80
CA GLY A 199 -15.39 34.93 29.18
C GLY A 199 -15.49 34.68 27.68
N LYS A 200 -14.39 34.28 27.01
CA LYS A 200 -14.38 33.99 25.57
C LYS A 200 -14.64 32.51 25.33
N GLN A 201 -15.48 32.23 24.32
CA GLN A 201 -15.91 30.88 24.03
C GLN A 201 -15.34 30.34 22.70
N TRP A 202 -14.95 31.23 21.79
CA TRP A 202 -14.55 30.90 20.44
C TRP A 202 -13.21 31.51 20.09
N HIS A 203 -12.43 30.77 19.31
CA HIS A 203 -11.19 31.23 18.68
C HIS A 203 -11.39 31.29 17.19
N CYS A 204 -10.93 32.35 16.53
CA CYS A 204 -10.95 32.48 15.08
C CYS A 204 -9.58 32.11 14.50
N ASN A 205 -9.50 31.01 13.77
CA ASN A 205 -8.27 30.55 13.12
C ASN A 205 -7.81 31.48 11.97
N ASN A 206 -8.71 32.37 11.49
CA ASN A 206 -8.37 33.27 10.40
C ASN A 206 -7.71 34.59 10.88
N CYS A 207 -8.19 35.20 11.95
CA CYS A 207 -7.64 36.47 12.46
C CYS A 207 -7.00 36.33 13.85
N GLY A 208 -6.99 35.15 14.46
CA GLY A 208 -6.40 34.86 15.76
C GLY A 208 -7.17 35.46 16.95
N SER A 209 -8.36 36.04 16.74
CA SER A 209 -9.14 36.67 17.82
C SER A 209 -9.94 35.66 18.59
N ASP A 210 -9.93 35.81 19.92
CA ASP A 210 -10.83 35.12 20.83
C ASP A 210 -12.07 36.00 21.14
N PHE A 211 -13.29 35.40 21.13
CA PHE A 211 -14.56 36.12 21.34
C PHE A 211 -15.61 35.27 22.04
#